data_a1c7469064efb3ad40338e18029b25c0
#
_entry.id   a1c7469064efb3ad40338e18029b25c0
#
_cell.length_a   1.000
_cell.length_b   1.000
_cell.length_c   1.000
_cell.angle_alpha   90.00
_cell.angle_beta   90.00
_cell.angle_gamma   90.00
#
_symmetry.space_group_name_H-M   'P 1'
#
loop_
_entity.id
_entity.type
_entity.pdbx_description
1 polymer ?
#
loop_
_entity_poly.entity_id
_entity_poly.type
_entity_poly.pdbx_seq_one_letter_code
_entity_poly.pdbx_strand_id
1 'polypeptide(L)'
;MNTSRGRGGAAVALALMAVLTGCGGNGGQDDGSGEGAASSSTSTPSRTGGGGEPTETKQPSSSPSSSTAVPADGSDIDACFDGRCEIALSKPTAIEVDSRFGVGDLRVTKITADSVVLESSGAGTFMKTSLAEGTTGVQNGLGFRLKSLDGGTAVLEFFHS
;
A
#
# COMPACT_ATOMS: atom_id res chain seq x y z
N MET A 1 27.48 47.72 -15.28
CA MET A 1 27.14 47.91 -16.71
C MET A 1 27.43 46.60 -17.41
N ASN A 2 26.42 45.78 -17.65
CA ASN A 2 26.32 44.91 -18.82
C ASN A 2 24.95 44.26 -18.83
N THR A 3 24.15 44.81 -19.72
CA THR A 3 22.82 44.36 -20.08
C THR A 3 22.96 43.28 -21.15
N SER A 4 22.40 42.10 -20.96
CA SER A 4 22.14 41.17 -22.06
C SER A 4 20.73 40.65 -21.99
N ARG A 5 19.90 41.23 -22.83
CA ARG A 5 18.58 40.74 -23.20
C ARG A 5 18.74 39.57 -24.18
N GLY A 6 18.20 38.42 -23.83
CA GLY A 6 17.98 37.29 -24.75
C GLY A 6 16.50 36.92 -24.76
N ARG A 7 15.75 37.48 -25.70
CA ARG A 7 14.40 37.01 -26.05
C ARG A 7 14.57 35.81 -26.97
N GLY A 8 14.03 34.67 -26.57
CA GLY A 8 13.86 33.52 -27.43
C GLY A 8 12.50 32.91 -27.14
N GLY A 9 11.49 33.33 -27.90
CA GLY A 9 10.19 32.69 -27.91
C GLY A 9 10.27 31.44 -28.78
N ALA A 10 9.92 30.31 -28.23
CA ALA A 10 9.60 29.09 -28.97
C ALA A 10 8.14 28.76 -28.71
N ALA A 11 7.31 29.04 -29.70
CA ALA A 11 5.95 28.55 -29.76
C ALA A 11 5.99 27.09 -30.11
N VAL A 12 5.52 26.23 -29.20
CA VAL A 12 5.28 24.82 -29.49
C VAL A 12 3.81 24.64 -29.74
N ALA A 13 3.49 24.28 -30.97
CA ALA A 13 2.15 23.97 -31.42
C ALA A 13 1.64 22.67 -30.78
N LEU A 14 0.47 22.76 -30.19
CA LEU A 14 -0.31 21.59 -29.75
C LEU A 14 -0.86 20.86 -30.97
N ALA A 15 -0.46 19.63 -31.19
CA ALA A 15 -1.17 18.69 -32.05
C ALA A 15 -2.02 17.78 -31.17
N LEU A 16 -3.32 18.05 -31.11
CA LEU A 16 -4.30 17.13 -30.59
C LEU A 16 -4.53 16.02 -31.64
N MET A 17 -4.11 14.81 -31.31
CA MET A 17 -4.57 13.61 -32.00
C MET A 17 -5.52 12.86 -31.06
N ALA A 18 -6.81 13.08 -31.29
CA ALA A 18 -7.85 12.23 -30.75
C ALA A 18 -7.94 10.97 -31.62
N VAL A 19 -7.60 9.83 -31.07
CA VAL A 19 -7.92 8.53 -31.67
C VAL A 19 -8.96 7.86 -30.79
N LEU A 20 -10.21 8.00 -31.19
CA LEU A 20 -11.32 7.18 -30.78
C LEU A 20 -11.34 5.92 -31.66
N THR A 21 -11.07 4.79 -31.11
CA THR A 21 -11.53 3.50 -31.61
C THR A 21 -11.90 2.70 -30.39
N GLY A 22 -13.13 2.42 -30.14
CA GLY A 22 -14.09 1.69 -30.94
C GLY A 22 -14.11 0.28 -30.39
N CYS A 23 -14.98 0.04 -29.39
CA CYS A 23 -16.09 -0.87 -29.42
C CYS A 23 -15.79 -2.27 -29.99
N GLY A 24 -16.04 -3.25 -29.20
CA GLY A 24 -16.13 -4.64 -29.60
C GLY A 24 -16.74 -5.45 -28.48
N GLY A 25 -18.05 -5.38 -28.36
CA GLY A 25 -18.82 -6.32 -27.58
C GLY A 25 -18.89 -7.66 -28.29
N ASN A 26 -18.96 -8.72 -27.54
CA ASN A 26 -19.61 -9.98 -27.83
C ASN A 26 -19.69 -10.70 -26.49
N GLY A 27 -20.80 -10.97 -25.85
CA GLY A 27 -21.95 -11.67 -26.32
C GLY A 27 -21.65 -13.17 -26.33
N GLY A 28 -21.65 -13.78 -25.12
CA GLY A 28 -21.60 -15.21 -24.94
C GLY A 28 -22.51 -15.56 -23.76
N GLN A 29 -23.78 -15.76 -24.03
CA GLN A 29 -24.66 -16.54 -23.19
C GLN A 29 -24.28 -18.00 -23.38
N ASP A 30 -24.01 -18.68 -22.25
CA ASP A 30 -24.12 -20.14 -22.19
C ASP A 30 -25.05 -20.48 -21.04
N ASP A 31 -26.23 -20.84 -21.42
CA ASP A 31 -27.19 -21.60 -20.64
C ASP A 31 -26.65 -23.02 -20.44
N GLY A 32 -26.40 -23.37 -19.19
CA GLY A 32 -26.06 -24.72 -18.79
C GLY A 32 -26.85 -25.13 -17.55
N SER A 33 -28.08 -25.52 -17.78
CA SER A 33 -28.89 -26.30 -16.82
C SER A 33 -28.20 -27.62 -16.53
N GLY A 34 -27.91 -27.87 -15.27
CA GLY A 34 -27.41 -29.12 -14.75
C GLY A 34 -28.02 -29.40 -13.38
N GLU A 35 -29.20 -30.02 -13.41
CA GLU A 35 -29.77 -30.73 -12.25
C GLU A 35 -28.87 -31.91 -11.87
N GLY A 36 -28.62 -32.09 -10.61
CA GLY A 36 -27.89 -33.25 -10.13
C GLY A 36 -27.86 -33.39 -8.61
N ALA A 37 -28.95 -33.93 -8.08
CA ALA A 37 -29.02 -34.94 -7.02
C ALA A 37 -28.40 -34.66 -5.66
N ALA A 38 -29.28 -34.63 -4.71
CA ALA A 38 -29.13 -34.87 -3.27
C ALA A 38 -28.24 -36.08 -2.89
N SER A 39 -27.44 -35.90 -1.88
CA SER A 39 -27.05 -37.00 -0.99
C SER A 39 -26.97 -36.49 0.45
N SER A 40 -28.02 -36.78 1.12
CA SER A 40 -28.12 -36.76 2.59
C SER A 40 -27.20 -37.81 3.18
N SER A 41 -26.36 -37.42 4.12
CA SER A 41 -25.73 -38.35 5.05
C SER A 41 -25.86 -37.80 6.45
N THR A 42 -26.91 -38.25 7.09
CA THR A 42 -27.19 -38.21 8.51
C THR A 42 -26.20 -39.13 9.23
N SER A 43 -25.49 -38.64 10.20
CA SER A 43 -24.83 -39.45 11.22
C SER A 43 -24.90 -38.71 12.55
N THR A 44 -25.79 -39.18 13.39
CA THR A 44 -26.02 -38.80 14.78
C THR A 44 -25.38 -39.90 15.66
N PRO A 45 -25.31 -39.80 16.98
CA PRO A 45 -24.17 -39.39 17.80
C PRO A 45 -23.65 -40.52 18.65
N SER A 46 -22.48 -40.44 19.18
CA SER A 46 -22.05 -41.22 20.34
C SER A 46 -21.59 -40.33 21.47
N ARG A 47 -22.37 -40.33 22.53
CA ARG A 47 -22.00 -39.87 23.85
C ARG A 47 -20.97 -40.80 24.42
N THR A 48 -19.91 -40.31 24.99
CA THR A 48 -19.29 -40.88 26.19
C THR A 48 -18.62 -39.76 26.97
N GLY A 49 -18.95 -39.69 28.24
CA GLY A 49 -18.55 -38.66 29.17
C GLY A 49 -17.09 -38.80 29.62
N GLY A 50 -16.60 -37.70 30.12
CA GLY A 50 -15.33 -37.60 30.81
C GLY A 50 -15.26 -36.20 31.39
N GLY A 51 -15.47 -36.06 32.70
CA GLY A 51 -15.32 -34.82 33.43
C GLY A 51 -13.88 -34.33 33.37
N GLY A 52 -13.72 -33.06 33.12
CA GLY A 52 -12.48 -32.32 33.21
C GLY A 52 -12.83 -30.91 33.59
N GLU A 53 -12.39 -30.55 34.75
CA GLU A 53 -12.48 -29.25 35.40
C GLU A 53 -12.14 -28.10 34.45
N PRO A 54 -12.88 -26.99 34.39
CA PRO A 54 -12.51 -25.83 33.61
C PRO A 54 -11.40 -25.04 34.33
N THR A 55 -10.19 -25.25 33.92
CA THR A 55 -9.12 -24.31 34.25
C THR A 55 -9.39 -23.04 33.47
N GLU A 56 -9.87 -22.00 34.15
CA GLU A 56 -9.94 -20.64 33.63
C GLU A 56 -8.53 -20.20 33.23
N THR A 57 -8.19 -20.41 31.98
CA THR A 57 -7.10 -19.70 31.35
C THR A 57 -7.62 -18.31 31.09
N LYS A 58 -7.28 -17.37 31.96
CA LYS A 58 -7.38 -15.93 31.69
C LYS A 58 -6.67 -15.65 30.40
N GLN A 59 -7.44 -15.59 29.33
CA GLN A 59 -7.01 -14.98 28.07
C GLN A 59 -6.75 -13.51 28.37
N PRO A 60 -5.53 -13.01 28.16
CA PRO A 60 -5.29 -11.58 28.24
C PRO A 60 -6.14 -10.91 27.18
N SER A 61 -7.17 -10.21 27.62
CA SER A 61 -7.96 -9.31 26.80
C SER A 61 -7.01 -8.21 26.30
N SER A 62 -6.47 -8.41 25.12
CA SER A 62 -5.77 -7.37 24.40
C SER A 62 -6.81 -6.34 23.97
N SER A 63 -7.14 -5.43 24.86
CA SER A 63 -7.75 -4.17 24.46
C SER A 63 -6.83 -3.54 23.40
N PRO A 64 -7.35 -3.09 22.26
CA PRO A 64 -6.58 -2.23 21.39
C PRO A 64 -6.37 -0.90 22.13
N SER A 65 -5.31 -0.83 22.91
CA SER A 65 -4.76 0.44 23.30
C SER A 65 -4.34 1.12 22.00
N SER A 66 -4.97 2.23 21.70
CA SER A 66 -4.44 3.22 20.78
C SER A 66 -3.17 3.81 21.41
N SER A 67 -2.16 2.97 21.54
CA SER A 67 -0.80 3.42 21.77
C SER A 67 -0.40 4.11 20.48
N THR A 68 -0.13 5.39 20.56
CA THR A 68 0.73 6.08 19.61
C THR A 68 2.09 5.38 19.73
N ALA A 69 2.22 4.26 19.02
CA ALA A 69 3.44 3.46 19.06
C ALA A 69 4.53 4.34 18.46
N VAL A 70 5.51 4.66 19.25
CA VAL A 70 6.72 5.32 18.75
C VAL A 70 7.31 4.38 17.69
N PRO A 71 7.51 4.84 16.45
CA PRO A 71 8.07 4.00 15.38
C PRO A 71 9.46 3.50 15.79
N ALA A 72 9.79 2.27 15.39
CA ALA A 72 11.01 1.58 15.83
C ALA A 72 12.28 2.37 15.49
N ASP A 73 12.31 3.03 14.34
CA ASP A 73 13.45 3.81 13.85
C ASP A 73 13.24 5.33 14.00
N GLY A 74 12.17 5.73 14.69
CA GLY A 74 11.87 7.14 14.94
C GLY A 74 11.68 7.94 13.65
N SER A 75 12.57 8.86 13.34
CA SER A 75 12.60 9.65 12.10
C SER A 75 13.87 9.40 11.28
N ASP A 76 14.59 8.33 11.57
CA ASP A 76 15.81 7.97 10.86
C ASP A 76 15.45 7.33 9.50
N ILE A 77 15.54 8.12 8.44
CA ILE A 77 15.22 7.66 7.08
C ILE A 77 16.29 6.73 6.50
N ASP A 78 17.53 6.80 7.00
CA ASP A 78 18.63 5.97 6.53
C ASP A 78 18.44 4.50 6.94
N ALA A 79 17.68 4.27 8.02
CA ALA A 79 17.28 2.93 8.43
C ALA A 79 16.47 2.18 7.36
N CYS A 80 15.85 2.90 6.41
CA CYS A 80 15.05 2.30 5.33
C CYS A 80 15.88 1.73 4.17
N PHE A 81 17.19 1.92 4.16
CA PHE A 81 18.05 1.54 3.04
C PHE A 81 17.95 0.06 2.68
N ASP A 82 17.86 -0.81 3.67
CA ASP A 82 17.74 -2.26 3.44
C ASP A 82 16.31 -2.71 3.08
N GLY A 83 15.34 -1.79 3.03
CA GLY A 83 13.94 -2.05 2.74
C GLY A 83 13.14 -2.52 3.96
N ARG A 84 13.67 -2.31 5.17
CA ARG A 84 13.00 -2.64 6.45
C ARG A 84 13.19 -1.52 7.44
N CYS A 85 12.14 -0.78 7.70
CA CYS A 85 12.14 0.27 8.70
C CYS A 85 10.73 0.63 9.13
N GLU A 86 10.62 1.32 10.24
CA GLU A 86 9.38 1.92 10.70
C GLU A 86 9.68 3.36 11.13
N ILE A 87 9.26 4.33 10.32
CA ILE A 87 9.62 5.74 10.48
C ILE A 87 8.41 6.66 10.58
N ALA A 88 8.57 7.76 11.32
CA ALA A 88 7.60 8.85 11.39
C ALA A 88 8.03 10.00 10.49
N LEU A 89 7.12 10.45 9.64
CA LEU A 89 7.33 11.57 8.73
C LEU A 89 6.23 12.62 8.93
N SER A 90 6.62 13.87 9.12
CA SER A 90 5.69 15.01 9.23
C SER A 90 5.75 15.96 8.03
N LYS A 91 6.61 15.67 7.06
CA LYS A 91 6.81 16.48 5.85
C LYS A 91 7.21 15.61 4.67
N PRO A 92 7.05 16.11 3.44
CA PRO A 92 7.59 15.46 2.24
C PRO A 92 9.08 15.17 2.41
N THR A 93 9.49 13.92 2.12
CA THR A 93 10.84 13.42 2.37
C THR A 93 11.22 12.42 1.30
N ALA A 94 12.45 12.49 0.79
CA ALA A 94 13.04 11.45 -0.04
C ALA A 94 13.57 10.32 0.87
N ILE A 95 13.43 9.10 0.42
CA ILE A 95 13.82 7.89 1.15
C ILE A 95 14.74 7.09 0.23
N GLU A 96 15.97 6.88 0.66
CA GLU A 96 16.92 6.07 -0.09
C GLU A 96 16.73 4.59 0.26
N VAL A 97 16.56 3.77 -0.78
CA VAL A 97 16.46 2.31 -0.65
C VAL A 97 17.49 1.65 -1.57
N ASP A 98 17.91 0.45 -1.20
CA ASP A 98 18.88 -0.31 -2.00
C ASP A 98 18.37 -0.53 -3.43
N SER A 99 19.22 -0.33 -4.40
CA SER A 99 18.95 -0.47 -5.83
C SER A 99 18.46 -1.87 -6.23
N ARG A 100 18.69 -2.90 -5.40
CA ARG A 100 18.17 -4.26 -5.60
C ARG A 100 16.65 -4.32 -5.72
N PHE A 101 15.95 -3.37 -5.13
CA PHE A 101 14.50 -3.27 -5.25
C PHE A 101 14.04 -2.69 -6.59
N GLY A 102 14.95 -2.20 -7.43
CA GLY A 102 14.59 -1.56 -8.70
C GLY A 102 13.68 -0.33 -8.51
N VAL A 103 13.65 0.22 -7.31
CA VAL A 103 12.94 1.43 -6.93
C VAL A 103 13.97 2.54 -6.81
N GLY A 104 13.89 3.51 -7.71
CA GLY A 104 14.68 4.73 -7.64
C GLY A 104 13.83 5.89 -7.16
N ASP A 105 14.45 6.96 -6.67
CA ASP A 105 13.80 8.22 -6.28
C ASP A 105 12.50 8.05 -5.49
N LEU A 106 12.50 7.11 -4.53
CA LEU A 106 11.35 6.92 -3.63
C LEU A 106 11.20 8.14 -2.74
N ARG A 107 10.00 8.70 -2.71
CA ARG A 107 9.71 9.87 -1.87
C ARG A 107 8.28 9.90 -1.39
N VAL A 108 8.08 10.39 -0.20
CA VAL A 108 6.79 10.90 0.26
C VAL A 108 6.65 12.32 -0.27
N THR A 109 5.65 12.56 -1.12
CA THR A 109 5.42 13.86 -1.74
C THR A 109 4.33 14.67 -1.07
N LYS A 110 3.41 13.99 -0.37
CA LYS A 110 2.32 14.64 0.33
C LYS A 110 1.88 13.83 1.55
N ILE A 111 1.59 14.52 2.64
CA ILE A 111 0.93 13.99 3.83
C ILE A 111 -0.31 14.86 4.05
N THR A 112 -1.48 14.24 4.15
CA THR A 112 -2.77 14.89 4.43
C THR A 112 -3.37 14.30 5.70
N ALA A 113 -4.56 14.73 6.10
CA ALA A 113 -5.26 14.14 7.23
C ALA A 113 -5.71 12.69 6.97
N ASP A 114 -5.89 12.31 5.68
CA ASP A 114 -6.53 11.05 5.31
C ASP A 114 -5.58 10.09 4.55
N SER A 115 -4.46 10.59 4.05
CA SER A 115 -3.57 9.80 3.20
C SER A 115 -2.15 10.34 3.09
N VAL A 116 -1.26 9.44 2.73
CA VAL A 116 0.12 9.72 2.34
C VAL A 116 0.31 9.36 0.88
N VAL A 117 0.96 10.25 0.12
CA VAL A 117 1.29 10.02 -1.28
C VAL A 117 2.77 9.68 -1.39
N LEU A 118 3.05 8.48 -1.90
CA LEU A 118 4.39 8.04 -2.27
C LEU A 118 4.53 8.10 -3.79
N GLU A 119 5.69 8.57 -4.23
CA GLU A 119 6.10 8.58 -5.62
C GLU A 119 7.47 7.90 -5.72
N SER A 120 7.67 7.18 -6.81
CA SER A 120 8.95 6.57 -7.11
C SER A 120 9.17 6.52 -8.61
N SER A 121 10.43 6.53 -9.02
CA SER A 121 10.84 6.29 -10.39
C SER A 121 11.87 5.16 -10.40
N GLY A 122 11.89 4.36 -11.45
CA GLY A 122 12.87 3.28 -11.60
C GLY A 122 12.64 2.52 -12.90
N ALA A 123 13.71 2.07 -13.53
CA ALA A 123 13.67 1.29 -14.79
C ALA A 123 12.79 1.92 -15.89
N GLY A 124 12.71 3.26 -15.95
CA GLY A 124 11.88 3.98 -16.93
C GLY A 124 10.39 4.03 -16.59
N THR A 125 10.00 3.58 -15.39
CA THR A 125 8.62 3.60 -14.90
C THR A 125 8.51 4.62 -13.77
N PHE A 126 7.40 5.37 -13.79
CA PHE A 126 6.99 6.24 -12.69
C PHE A 126 5.77 5.64 -12.01
N MET A 127 5.80 5.55 -10.70
CA MET A 127 4.67 5.11 -9.91
C MET A 127 4.28 6.16 -8.88
N LYS A 128 2.99 6.31 -8.70
CA LYS A 128 2.39 7.16 -7.67
C LYS A 128 1.32 6.37 -6.95
N THR A 129 1.44 6.29 -5.64
CA THR A 129 0.51 5.55 -4.77
C THR A 129 0.02 6.46 -3.66
N SER A 130 -1.26 6.38 -3.35
CA SER A 130 -1.86 7.03 -2.19
C SER A 130 -2.27 5.95 -1.19
N LEU A 131 -1.77 6.06 0.03
CA LEU A 131 -2.07 5.14 1.13
C LEU A 131 -2.97 5.83 2.15
N ALA A 132 -4.07 5.18 2.50
CA ALA A 132 -4.83 5.49 3.70
C ALA A 132 -4.27 4.69 4.89
N GLU A 133 -4.62 5.08 6.10
CA GLU A 133 -4.23 4.36 7.31
C GLU A 133 -4.63 2.88 7.24
N GLY A 134 -3.73 2.00 7.65
CA GLY A 134 -3.90 0.55 7.61
C GLY A 134 -3.71 -0.08 6.23
N THR A 135 -3.54 0.71 5.16
CA THR A 135 -3.35 0.15 3.81
C THR A 135 -1.89 -0.12 3.48
N THR A 136 -1.69 -1.04 2.55
CA THR A 136 -0.39 -1.52 2.09
C THR A 136 -0.26 -1.33 0.59
N GLY A 137 0.92 -0.92 0.15
CA GLY A 137 1.33 -0.91 -1.25
C GLY A 137 2.58 -1.77 -1.44
N VAL A 138 2.79 -2.22 -2.68
CA VAL A 138 3.97 -3.00 -3.05
C VAL A 138 4.51 -2.48 -4.38
N GLN A 139 5.84 -2.41 -4.49
CA GLN A 139 6.54 -2.07 -5.71
C GLN A 139 7.85 -2.84 -5.80
N ASN A 140 8.01 -3.66 -6.84
CA ASN A 140 9.25 -4.39 -7.13
C ASN A 140 9.85 -5.16 -5.93
N GLY A 141 9.00 -5.78 -5.09
CA GLY A 141 9.46 -6.50 -3.91
C GLY A 141 9.67 -5.64 -2.66
N LEU A 142 9.50 -4.33 -2.75
CA LEU A 142 9.43 -3.43 -1.61
C LEU A 142 7.96 -3.20 -1.23
N GLY A 143 7.59 -3.62 -0.03
CA GLY A 143 6.29 -3.34 0.57
C GLY A 143 6.35 -2.11 1.45
N PHE A 144 5.27 -1.36 1.52
CA PHE A 144 5.11 -0.23 2.42
C PHE A 144 3.68 -0.16 2.95
N ARG A 145 3.54 0.13 4.22
CA ARG A 145 2.26 0.25 4.92
C ARG A 145 2.18 1.57 5.67
N LEU A 146 1.06 2.25 5.57
CA LEU A 146 0.74 3.36 6.46
C LEU A 146 0.12 2.80 7.75
N LYS A 147 0.88 2.81 8.85
CA LYS A 147 0.44 2.28 10.14
C LYS A 147 -0.48 3.24 10.88
N SER A 148 -0.13 4.51 10.88
CA SER A 148 -0.95 5.55 11.50
C SER A 148 -0.75 6.91 10.82
N LEU A 149 -1.75 7.76 10.97
CA LEU A 149 -1.74 9.13 10.46
C LEU A 149 -2.44 10.02 11.47
N ASP A 150 -1.67 10.77 12.24
CA ASP A 150 -2.18 11.63 13.29
C ASP A 150 -1.45 12.97 13.32
N GLY A 151 -2.21 14.05 13.47
CA GLY A 151 -1.67 15.41 13.59
C GLY A 151 -0.75 15.83 12.43
N GLY A 152 -0.91 15.25 11.23
CA GLY A 152 -0.04 15.50 10.08
C GLY A 152 1.28 14.72 10.13
N THR A 153 1.41 13.78 11.08
CA THR A 153 2.53 12.85 11.15
C THR A 153 2.08 11.46 10.69
N ALA A 154 2.78 10.89 9.76
CA ALA A 154 2.55 9.56 9.21
C ALA A 154 3.59 8.58 9.72
N VAL A 155 3.18 7.42 10.22
CA VAL A 155 4.07 6.30 10.53
C VAL A 155 4.01 5.32 9.38
N LEU A 156 5.13 5.18 8.68
CA LEU A 156 5.32 4.27 7.55
C LEU A 156 6.20 3.11 7.96
N GLU A 157 5.76 1.92 7.62
CA GLU A 157 6.52 0.68 7.73
C GLU A 157 6.92 0.20 6.34
N PHE A 158 8.21 -0.08 6.15
CA PHE A 158 8.75 -0.70 4.94
C PHE A 158 9.14 -2.15 5.23
N PHE A 159 8.92 -3.03 4.26
CA PHE A 159 9.21 -4.45 4.41
C PHE A 159 9.46 -5.11 3.05
N HIS A 160 10.06 -6.30 3.06
CA HIS A 160 10.20 -7.12 1.84
C HIS A 160 8.86 -7.82 1.54
N SER A 161 8.40 -7.77 0.30
CA SER A 161 7.15 -8.39 -0.17
C SER A 161 7.43 -9.63 -1.01
#